data_0d81ef972cd09f35e675186b87c200b8
#
_entry.id   0d81ef972cd09f35e675186b87c200b8
#
_cell.length_a   1.000
_cell.length_b   1.000
_cell.length_c   1.000
_cell.angle_alpha   90.00
_cell.angle_beta   90.00
_cell.angle_gamma   90.00
#
_symmetry.space_group_name_H-M   'P 1'
#
loop_
_entity.id
_entity.type
_entity.pdbx_description
1 polymer ?
#
loop_
_entity_poly.entity_id
_entity_poly.type
_entity_poly.pdbx_seq_one_letter_code
_entity_poly.pdbx_strand_id
1 'polypeptide(L)'
;AYDELGRKPEAKENQAQLIYVTAPTDEQLEGIKAFLAKEFHNPDMELTLKEDKSIKSGFVLRVGTREFDWSEKGRIEQLENRIAKAVNSSRNTTFSEESIVSILKSSIDDFELEAKDKEIGVVNWVGDGIANVDGIDHAFYGEIVVFDCGVKGMVQDVRRDEIGVILFGRDTDIKEGTRVIRTGKMAGIPVGEAF
;
A
#
# COMPACT_ATOMS: atom_id res chain seq x y z
N ALA A 1 10.93 -9.78 18.20
CA ALA A 1 11.73 -10.07 19.38
C ALA A 1 12.41 -8.77 19.79
N TYR A 2 12.22 -8.34 21.03
CA TYR A 2 12.92 -7.18 21.61
C TYR A 2 14.38 -7.56 21.88
N ASP A 3 15.29 -6.58 21.80
CA ASP A 3 16.65 -6.77 22.22
C ASP A 3 16.75 -6.91 23.76
N GLU A 4 17.93 -7.27 24.28
CA GLU A 4 18.15 -7.45 25.72
C GLU A 4 17.93 -6.18 26.56
N LEU A 5 17.72 -5.03 25.92
CA LEU A 5 17.44 -3.72 26.54
C LEU A 5 15.96 -3.30 26.38
N GLY A 6 15.09 -4.20 25.85
CA GLY A 6 13.65 -3.93 25.64
C GLY A 6 13.37 -2.91 24.53
N ARG A 7 14.34 -2.65 23.65
CA ARG A 7 14.15 -1.79 22.49
C ARG A 7 13.62 -2.63 21.33
N LYS A 8 12.59 -2.14 20.64
CA LYS A 8 12.23 -2.68 19.32
C LYS A 8 13.47 -2.57 18.42
N PRO A 9 13.78 -3.59 17.59
CA PRO A 9 14.73 -3.39 16.52
C PRO A 9 14.21 -2.19 15.72
N GLU A 10 14.97 -1.10 15.72
CA GLU A 10 14.72 0.04 14.83
C GLU A 10 14.53 -0.56 13.44
N ALA A 11 13.38 -0.33 12.84
CA ALA A 11 13.15 -0.68 11.44
C ALA A 11 14.37 -0.08 10.71
N LYS A 12 15.19 -0.94 10.11
CA LYS A 12 16.46 -0.50 9.52
C LYS A 12 16.11 0.39 8.34
N GLU A 13 15.94 1.69 8.60
CA GLU A 13 15.61 2.72 7.61
C GLU A 13 16.61 2.77 6.43
N ASN A 14 17.76 2.12 6.60
CA ASN A 14 18.82 2.06 5.60
C ASN A 14 18.76 0.81 4.71
N GLN A 15 17.72 -0.03 4.81
CA GLN A 15 17.61 -1.23 3.98
C GLN A 15 16.41 -1.13 3.05
N ALA A 16 16.68 -1.24 1.74
CA ALA A 16 15.68 -1.41 0.71
C ALA A 16 15.67 -2.87 0.25
N GLN A 17 14.49 -3.43 0.01
CA GLN A 17 14.32 -4.76 -0.55
C GLN A 17 13.60 -4.68 -1.89
N LEU A 18 14.25 -5.13 -2.96
CA LEU A 18 13.65 -5.26 -4.27
C LEU A 18 13.18 -6.71 -4.47
N ILE A 19 11.89 -6.88 -4.62
CA ILE A 19 11.24 -8.16 -4.88
C ILE A 19 10.90 -8.21 -6.37
N TYR A 20 11.36 -9.23 -7.08
CA TYR A 20 11.23 -9.33 -8.53
C TYR A 20 10.90 -10.76 -8.99
N VAL A 21 10.38 -10.88 -10.20
CA VAL A 21 10.19 -12.18 -10.90
C VAL A 21 11.29 -12.42 -11.90
N THR A 22 11.63 -11.39 -12.68
CA THR A 22 12.73 -11.44 -13.66
C THR A 22 13.84 -10.56 -13.15
N ALA A 23 15.06 -11.09 -13.13
CA ALA A 23 16.21 -10.34 -12.63
C ALA A 23 16.33 -8.99 -13.36
N PRO A 24 16.40 -7.88 -12.60
CA PRO A 24 16.55 -6.56 -13.19
C PRO A 24 17.90 -6.42 -13.90
N THR A 25 17.93 -5.65 -14.99
CA THR A 25 19.17 -5.28 -15.66
C THR A 25 19.97 -4.28 -14.83
N ASP A 26 21.26 -4.14 -15.12
CA ASP A 26 22.12 -3.18 -14.42
C ASP A 26 21.60 -1.74 -14.57
N GLU A 27 21.09 -1.36 -15.74
CA GLU A 27 20.47 -0.05 -15.96
C GLU A 27 19.22 0.18 -15.08
N GLN A 28 18.41 -0.86 -14.89
CA GLN A 28 17.23 -0.80 -14.03
C GLN A 28 17.63 -0.69 -12.55
N LEU A 29 18.67 -1.39 -12.13
CA LEU A 29 19.22 -1.29 -10.78
C LEU A 29 19.78 0.09 -10.49
N GLU A 30 20.49 0.70 -11.45
CA GLU A 30 20.97 2.08 -11.33
C GLU A 30 19.79 3.07 -11.22
N GLY A 31 18.75 2.90 -12.05
CA GLY A 31 17.53 3.70 -11.96
C GLY A 31 16.84 3.60 -10.59
N ILE A 32 16.74 2.39 -10.03
CA ILE A 32 16.15 2.16 -8.71
C ILE A 32 17.02 2.79 -7.61
N LYS A 33 18.34 2.66 -7.68
CA LYS A 33 19.25 3.32 -6.74
C LYS A 33 19.17 4.85 -6.81
N ALA A 34 19.09 5.40 -8.01
CA ALA A 34 18.89 6.84 -8.20
C ALA A 34 17.53 7.33 -7.63
N PHE A 35 16.48 6.54 -7.82
CA PHE A 35 15.16 6.81 -7.22
C PHE A 35 15.24 6.77 -5.68
N LEU A 36 15.88 5.75 -5.10
CA LEU A 36 16.07 5.63 -3.65
C LEU A 36 16.84 6.82 -3.08
N ALA A 37 17.95 7.20 -3.71
CA ALA A 37 18.76 8.32 -3.30
C ALA A 37 17.98 9.65 -3.33
N LYS A 38 17.12 9.84 -4.34
CA LYS A 38 16.29 11.04 -4.49
C LYS A 38 15.15 11.09 -3.46
N GLU A 39 14.43 9.99 -3.32
CA GLU A 39 13.21 9.93 -2.48
C GLU A 39 13.52 9.90 -0.99
N PHE A 40 14.55 9.15 -0.59
CA PHE A 40 14.92 8.96 0.81
C PHE A 40 16.13 9.80 1.26
N HIS A 41 16.71 10.60 0.36
CA HIS A 41 17.89 11.43 0.63
C HIS A 41 19.08 10.65 1.22
N ASN A 42 19.15 9.35 0.95
CA ASN A 42 20.18 8.46 1.44
C ASN A 42 20.84 7.69 0.27
N PRO A 43 22.04 8.11 -0.18
CA PRO A 43 22.72 7.49 -1.30
C PRO A 43 23.34 6.12 -0.95
N ASP A 44 23.54 5.82 0.34
CA ASP A 44 24.21 4.61 0.82
C ASP A 44 23.21 3.51 1.25
N MET A 45 21.98 3.57 0.77
CA MET A 45 20.96 2.59 1.09
C MET A 45 21.29 1.22 0.51
N GLU A 46 21.31 0.21 1.37
CA GLU A 46 21.62 -1.17 1.02
C GLU A 46 20.43 -1.82 0.32
N LEU A 47 20.59 -2.17 -0.96
CA LEU A 47 19.53 -2.80 -1.75
C LEU A 47 19.68 -4.32 -1.73
N THR A 48 18.75 -5.01 -1.08
CA THR A 48 18.67 -6.47 -1.06
C THR A 48 17.73 -6.95 -2.18
N LEU A 49 18.18 -7.90 -2.97
CA LEU A 49 17.42 -8.50 -4.06
C LEU A 49 16.76 -9.80 -3.60
N LYS A 50 15.45 -9.94 -3.84
CA LYS A 50 14.69 -11.14 -3.51
C LYS A 50 13.84 -11.59 -4.71
N GLU A 51 14.06 -12.80 -5.17
CA GLU A 51 13.19 -13.42 -6.19
C GLU A 51 11.89 -13.93 -5.53
N ASP A 52 10.74 -13.57 -6.09
CA ASP A 52 9.44 -14.04 -5.64
C ASP A 52 8.51 -14.28 -6.84
N LYS A 53 8.24 -15.54 -7.12
CA LYS A 53 7.39 -15.98 -8.23
C LYS A 53 5.89 -15.80 -7.99
N SER A 54 5.48 -15.38 -6.80
CA SER A 54 4.08 -15.02 -6.50
C SER A 54 3.65 -13.75 -7.22
N ILE A 55 4.60 -12.88 -7.54
CA ILE A 55 4.39 -11.70 -8.38
C ILE A 55 4.41 -12.18 -9.83
N LYS A 56 3.33 -12.01 -10.58
CA LYS A 56 3.23 -12.48 -11.98
C LYS A 56 4.19 -11.78 -12.92
N SER A 57 4.36 -10.46 -12.78
CA SER A 57 5.34 -9.67 -13.53
C SER A 57 5.64 -8.34 -12.82
N GLY A 58 6.76 -7.70 -13.16
CA GLY A 58 7.20 -6.44 -12.56
C GLY A 58 8.02 -6.65 -11.30
N PHE A 59 8.03 -5.64 -10.44
CA PHE A 59 8.77 -5.67 -9.17
C PHE A 59 8.07 -4.86 -8.08
N VAL A 60 8.43 -5.13 -6.84
CA VAL A 60 7.98 -4.41 -5.66
C VAL A 60 9.21 -3.95 -4.88
N LEU A 61 9.29 -2.68 -4.56
CA LEU A 61 10.36 -2.10 -3.76
C LEU A 61 9.82 -1.78 -2.36
N ARG A 62 10.49 -2.31 -1.33
CA ARG A 62 10.17 -2.06 0.08
C ARG A 62 11.29 -1.29 0.74
N VAL A 63 10.93 -0.24 1.43
CA VAL A 63 11.88 0.58 2.20
C VAL A 63 11.23 0.88 3.55
N GLY A 64 11.72 0.23 4.61
CA GLY A 64 11.10 0.34 5.92
C GLY A 64 9.62 -0.06 5.89
N THR A 65 8.74 0.88 6.20
CA THR A 65 7.27 0.73 6.19
C THR A 65 6.62 1.14 4.86
N ARG A 66 7.39 1.64 3.90
CA ARG A 66 6.88 2.09 2.59
C ARG A 66 7.08 0.99 1.54
N GLU A 67 6.05 0.74 0.73
CA GLU A 67 6.10 -0.19 -0.40
C GLU A 67 5.68 0.51 -1.68
N PHE A 68 6.51 0.36 -2.71
CA PHE A 68 6.25 0.84 -4.06
C PHE A 68 5.99 -0.36 -4.95
N ASP A 69 4.76 -0.51 -5.41
CA ASP A 69 4.31 -1.67 -6.18
C ASP A 69 4.21 -1.35 -7.67
N TRP A 70 5.20 -1.80 -8.44
CA TRP A 70 5.21 -1.77 -9.91
C TRP A 70 4.92 -3.14 -10.53
N SER A 71 4.32 -4.06 -9.77
CA SER A 71 3.84 -5.32 -10.30
C SER A 71 2.67 -5.12 -11.26
N GLU A 72 2.36 -6.15 -12.06
CA GLU A 72 1.15 -6.15 -12.90
C GLU A 72 -0.11 -5.84 -12.10
N LYS A 73 -0.24 -6.46 -10.92
CA LYS A 73 -1.38 -6.23 -10.03
C LYS A 73 -1.44 -4.78 -9.55
N GLY A 74 -0.32 -4.20 -9.12
CA GLY A 74 -0.25 -2.80 -8.69
C GLY A 74 -0.61 -1.82 -9.80
N ARG A 75 -0.18 -2.11 -11.04
CA ARG A 75 -0.53 -1.29 -12.22
C ARG A 75 -2.02 -1.34 -12.54
N ILE A 76 -2.62 -2.53 -12.50
CA ILE A 76 -4.07 -2.70 -12.73
C ILE A 76 -4.86 -1.94 -11.66
N GLU A 77 -4.49 -2.09 -10.40
CA GLU A 77 -5.16 -1.40 -9.28
C GLU A 77 -5.06 0.14 -9.41
N GLN A 78 -3.91 0.66 -9.84
CA GLN A 78 -3.76 2.10 -10.11
C GLN A 78 -4.65 2.55 -11.25
N LEU A 79 -4.74 1.77 -12.34
CA LEU A 79 -5.61 2.07 -13.48
C LEU A 79 -7.08 2.04 -13.09
N GLU A 80 -7.52 1.01 -12.37
CA GLU A 80 -8.89 0.90 -11.86
C GLU A 80 -9.29 2.11 -10.99
N ASN A 81 -8.40 2.52 -10.08
CA ASN A 81 -8.62 3.69 -9.23
C ASN A 81 -8.70 5.00 -10.03
N ARG A 82 -7.92 5.16 -11.10
CA ARG A 82 -7.99 6.32 -11.99
C ARG A 82 -9.30 6.36 -12.76
N ILE A 83 -9.69 5.23 -13.34
CA ILE A 83 -10.96 5.10 -14.07
C ILE A 83 -12.14 5.40 -13.12
N ALA A 84 -12.15 4.83 -11.93
CA ALA A 84 -13.20 5.08 -10.95
C ALA A 84 -13.29 6.56 -10.55
N LYS A 85 -12.15 7.24 -10.40
CA LYS A 85 -12.12 8.68 -10.13
C LYS A 85 -12.64 9.49 -11.32
N ALA A 86 -12.23 9.17 -12.53
CA ALA A 86 -12.68 9.85 -13.75
C ALA A 86 -14.19 9.73 -13.93
N VAL A 87 -14.74 8.53 -13.75
CA VAL A 87 -16.19 8.26 -13.83
C VAL A 87 -16.95 9.02 -12.73
N ASN A 88 -16.47 9.01 -11.50
CA ASN A 88 -17.12 9.71 -10.39
C ASN A 88 -17.07 11.24 -10.53
N SER A 89 -16.01 11.79 -11.11
CA SER A 89 -15.88 13.23 -11.37
C SER A 89 -16.84 13.72 -12.45
N SER A 90 -17.27 12.80 -13.32
CA SER A 90 -18.12 13.12 -14.47
C SER A 90 -19.61 12.90 -14.21
N ARG A 91 -20.04 12.56 -12.99
CA ARG A 91 -21.44 12.29 -12.64
C ARG A 91 -22.42 13.42 -12.91
N ASN A 92 -21.95 14.62 -13.18
CA ASN A 92 -22.77 15.81 -13.47
C ASN A 92 -22.97 16.10 -14.99
N THR A 93 -22.51 15.22 -15.87
CA THR A 93 -22.65 15.43 -17.33
C THR A 93 -23.41 14.28 -17.95
N THR A 94 -24.38 14.58 -18.81
CA THR A 94 -25.12 13.57 -19.60
C THR A 94 -24.14 12.84 -20.52
N PHE A 95 -23.87 11.56 -20.20
CA PHE A 95 -22.90 10.76 -20.94
C PHE A 95 -23.44 10.31 -22.28
N SER A 96 -22.75 10.67 -23.35
CA SER A 96 -22.78 9.88 -24.58
C SER A 96 -21.74 8.76 -24.52
N GLU A 97 -21.99 7.64 -25.20
CA GLU A 97 -21.02 6.52 -25.27
C GLU A 97 -19.64 7.00 -25.74
N GLU A 98 -19.58 7.98 -26.63
CA GLU A 98 -18.34 8.59 -27.14
C GLU A 98 -17.55 9.33 -26.06
N SER A 99 -18.23 9.97 -25.10
CA SER A 99 -17.54 10.68 -24.00
C SER A 99 -16.90 9.70 -23.01
N ILE A 100 -17.52 8.55 -22.75
CA ILE A 100 -16.93 7.51 -21.89
C ILE A 100 -15.68 6.93 -22.55
N VAL A 101 -15.73 6.63 -23.84
CA VAL A 101 -14.58 6.10 -24.58
C VAL A 101 -13.43 7.11 -24.63
N SER A 102 -13.71 8.40 -24.80
CA SER A 102 -12.66 9.43 -24.81
C SER A 102 -12.01 9.60 -23.44
N ILE A 103 -12.79 9.56 -22.35
CA ILE A 103 -12.26 9.61 -20.97
C ILE A 103 -11.39 8.37 -20.67
N LEU A 104 -11.82 7.19 -21.09
CA LEU A 104 -11.05 5.96 -20.92
C LEU A 104 -9.74 6.01 -21.73
N LYS A 105 -9.78 6.47 -22.99
CA LYS A 105 -8.57 6.62 -23.81
C LYS A 105 -7.59 7.61 -23.18
N SER A 106 -8.02 8.81 -22.81
CA SER A 106 -7.14 9.78 -22.18
C SER A 106 -6.56 9.27 -20.86
N SER A 107 -7.35 8.53 -20.07
CA SER A 107 -6.88 7.93 -18.81
C SER A 107 -5.83 6.83 -19.04
N ILE A 108 -5.83 6.19 -20.20
CA ILE A 108 -4.86 5.16 -20.58
C ILE A 108 -3.62 5.82 -21.23
N ASP A 109 -3.81 6.78 -22.12
CA ASP A 109 -2.73 7.46 -22.85
C ASP A 109 -1.87 8.33 -21.89
N ASP A 110 -2.51 8.96 -20.90
CA ASP A 110 -1.84 9.74 -19.85
C ASP A 110 -1.43 8.90 -18.63
N PHE A 111 -1.44 7.55 -18.75
CA PHE A 111 -1.07 6.67 -17.66
C PHE A 111 0.43 6.66 -17.44
N GLU A 112 0.92 7.62 -16.68
CA GLU A 112 2.24 7.54 -16.05
C GLU A 112 2.13 6.75 -14.74
N LEU A 113 3.00 5.75 -14.60
CA LEU A 113 3.16 5.01 -13.34
C LEU A 113 3.71 5.96 -12.27
N GLU A 114 2.82 6.50 -11.46
CA GLU A 114 3.25 7.18 -10.25
C GLU A 114 3.75 6.15 -9.24
N ALA A 115 4.90 6.41 -8.67
CA ALA A 115 5.40 5.67 -7.51
C ALA A 115 4.52 6.01 -6.30
N LYS A 116 3.34 5.38 -6.21
CA LYS A 116 2.51 5.49 -5.01
C LYS A 116 3.05 4.56 -3.98
N ASP A 117 3.60 5.14 -2.94
CA ASP A 117 3.93 4.42 -1.74
C ASP A 117 2.65 4.00 -0.99
N LYS A 118 2.63 2.77 -0.57
CA LYS A 118 1.66 2.27 0.39
C LYS A 118 2.37 2.14 1.72
N GLU A 119 1.86 2.81 2.73
CA GLU A 119 2.31 2.53 4.10
C GLU A 119 1.84 1.15 4.52
N ILE A 120 2.78 0.37 5.01
CA ILE A 120 2.54 -1.00 5.46
C ILE A 120 2.83 -1.06 6.95
N GLY A 121 1.83 -1.47 7.69
CA GLY A 121 1.98 -1.82 9.08
C GLY A 121 2.23 -3.31 9.28
N VAL A 122 2.61 -3.63 10.49
CA VAL A 122 2.77 -5.01 10.97
C VAL A 122 1.98 -5.18 12.25
N VAL A 123 1.19 -6.24 12.32
CA VAL A 123 0.43 -6.58 13.53
C VAL A 123 1.40 -6.94 14.65
N ASN A 124 1.32 -6.21 15.73
CA ASN A 124 2.10 -6.44 16.94
C ASN A 124 1.35 -7.32 17.94
N TRP A 125 0.03 -7.16 18.00
CA TRP A 125 -0.85 -7.93 18.86
C TRP A 125 -2.24 -8.05 18.24
N VAL A 126 -2.92 -9.17 18.44
CA VAL A 126 -4.30 -9.38 18.02
C VAL A 126 -5.05 -10.19 19.06
N GLY A 127 -6.28 -9.79 19.36
CA GLY A 127 -7.17 -10.49 20.28
C GLY A 127 -8.49 -9.72 20.47
N ASP A 128 -9.53 -10.42 20.85
CA ASP A 128 -10.86 -9.87 21.17
C ASP A 128 -11.44 -8.95 20.06
N GLY A 129 -11.14 -9.25 18.78
CA GLY A 129 -11.61 -8.48 17.66
C GLY A 129 -10.86 -7.16 17.42
N ILE A 130 -9.72 -6.97 18.09
CA ILE A 130 -8.84 -5.79 17.96
C ILE A 130 -7.45 -6.25 17.53
N ALA A 131 -6.79 -5.46 16.69
CA ALA A 131 -5.39 -5.62 16.36
C ALA A 131 -4.63 -4.32 16.63
N ASN A 132 -3.46 -4.42 17.24
CA ASN A 132 -2.50 -3.33 17.32
C ASN A 132 -1.50 -3.47 16.19
N VAL A 133 -1.30 -2.40 15.45
CA VAL A 133 -0.48 -2.37 14.24
C VAL A 133 0.56 -1.27 14.37
N ASP A 134 1.82 -1.63 14.13
CA ASP A 134 2.95 -0.71 14.08
C ASP A 134 3.28 -0.31 12.64
N GLY A 135 3.93 0.84 12.46
CA GLY A 135 4.53 1.23 11.18
C GLY A 135 3.57 1.93 10.20
N ILE A 136 2.41 2.37 10.67
CA ILE A 136 1.51 3.23 9.91
C ILE A 136 1.39 4.57 10.61
N ASP A 137 2.15 5.57 10.15
CA ASP A 137 2.27 6.87 10.84
C ASP A 137 1.20 7.87 10.41
N HIS A 138 0.64 7.70 9.21
CA HIS A 138 -0.33 8.64 8.63
C HIS A 138 -1.77 8.11 8.64
N ALA A 139 -2.06 7.04 9.38
CA ALA A 139 -3.41 6.56 9.54
C ALA A 139 -4.27 7.57 10.29
N PHE A 140 -5.54 7.64 9.96
CA PHE A 140 -6.50 8.49 10.65
C PHE A 140 -7.66 7.68 11.22
N TYR A 141 -8.29 8.22 12.23
CA TYR A 141 -9.47 7.63 12.87
C TYR A 141 -10.57 7.34 11.84
N GLY A 142 -11.11 6.13 11.86
CA GLY A 142 -12.15 5.70 10.91
C GLY A 142 -11.62 5.22 9.56
N GLU A 143 -10.31 5.22 9.33
CA GLU A 143 -9.74 4.68 8.09
C GLU A 143 -9.90 3.16 8.01
N ILE A 144 -10.22 2.66 6.83
CA ILE A 144 -10.24 1.23 6.54
C ILE A 144 -8.83 0.75 6.21
N VAL A 145 -8.42 -0.32 6.86
CA VAL A 145 -7.18 -1.04 6.58
C VAL A 145 -7.48 -2.47 6.15
N VAL A 146 -6.56 -3.06 5.40
CA VAL A 146 -6.70 -4.43 4.87
C VAL A 146 -5.49 -5.25 5.30
N PHE A 147 -5.75 -6.38 5.91
CA PHE A 147 -4.74 -7.37 6.30
C PHE A 147 -4.39 -8.28 5.12
N ASP A 148 -3.18 -8.81 5.07
CA ASP A 148 -2.73 -9.72 3.99
C ASP A 148 -3.64 -10.95 3.84
N CYS A 149 -4.27 -11.40 4.91
CA CYS A 149 -5.27 -12.49 4.89
C CYS A 149 -6.62 -12.08 4.27
N GLY A 150 -6.78 -10.81 3.84
CA GLY A 150 -8.02 -10.28 3.25
C GLY A 150 -9.03 -9.76 4.27
N VAL A 151 -8.82 -9.94 5.55
CA VAL A 151 -9.65 -9.33 6.60
C VAL A 151 -9.51 -7.81 6.53
N LYS A 152 -10.62 -7.11 6.74
CA LYS A 152 -10.64 -5.65 6.84
C LYS A 152 -10.83 -5.23 8.27
N GLY A 153 -10.34 -4.04 8.60
CA GLY A 153 -10.57 -3.41 9.89
C GLY A 153 -10.68 -1.89 9.76
N MET A 154 -11.09 -1.26 10.82
CA MET A 154 -11.21 0.19 10.92
C MET A 154 -10.31 0.70 12.02
N VAL A 155 -9.54 1.73 11.73
CA VAL A 155 -8.70 2.42 12.73
C VAL A 155 -9.58 3.11 13.75
N GLN A 156 -9.45 2.71 15.00
CA GLN A 156 -10.22 3.24 16.12
C GLN A 156 -9.38 4.08 17.08
N ASP A 157 -8.10 3.76 17.20
CA ASP A 157 -7.18 4.47 18.08
C ASP A 157 -5.89 4.77 17.32
N VAL A 158 -5.41 5.99 17.43
CA VAL A 158 -4.16 6.43 16.80
C VAL A 158 -3.25 6.94 17.89
N ARG A 159 -2.17 6.21 18.14
CA ARG A 159 -1.10 6.55 19.08
C ARG A 159 0.15 6.93 18.32
N ARG A 160 1.17 7.35 19.06
CA ARG A 160 2.43 7.79 18.47
C ARG A 160 3.15 6.71 17.67
N ASP A 161 3.18 5.48 18.17
CA ASP A 161 3.99 4.40 17.63
C ASP A 161 3.14 3.20 17.16
N GLU A 162 1.84 3.21 17.40
CA GLU A 162 0.92 2.13 17.04
C GLU A 162 -0.48 2.65 16.76
N ILE A 163 -1.24 1.90 15.96
CA ILE A 163 -2.67 2.12 15.77
C ILE A 163 -3.47 0.92 16.28
N GLY A 164 -4.63 1.22 16.90
CA GLY A 164 -5.63 0.21 17.27
C GLY A 164 -6.67 0.06 16.16
N VAL A 165 -6.88 -1.15 15.70
CA VAL A 165 -7.79 -1.48 14.59
C VAL A 165 -8.87 -2.43 15.07
N ILE A 166 -10.15 -2.07 14.88
CA ILE A 166 -11.28 -2.98 15.07
C ILE A 166 -11.43 -3.85 13.83
N LEU A 167 -11.49 -5.16 14.01
CA LEU A 167 -11.57 -6.13 12.92
C LEU A 167 -13.02 -6.34 12.46
N PHE A 168 -13.25 -6.41 11.16
CA PHE A 168 -14.53 -6.76 10.55
C PHE A 168 -14.63 -8.26 10.20
N GLY A 169 -13.73 -9.08 10.71
CA GLY A 169 -13.65 -10.49 10.45
C GLY A 169 -13.16 -11.26 11.67
N ARG A 170 -12.80 -12.51 11.45
CA ARG A 170 -12.27 -13.36 12.52
C ARG A 170 -10.82 -12.97 12.82
N ASP A 171 -10.53 -12.77 14.09
CA ASP A 171 -9.18 -12.54 14.60
C ASP A 171 -8.25 -13.76 14.44
N THR A 172 -8.85 -14.97 14.40
CA THR A 172 -8.12 -16.23 14.21
C THR A 172 -7.31 -16.32 12.91
N ASP A 173 -7.70 -15.54 11.91
CA ASP A 173 -7.04 -15.51 10.60
C ASP A 173 -5.84 -14.54 10.57
N ILE A 174 -5.69 -13.74 11.62
CA ILE A 174 -4.62 -12.74 11.77
C ILE A 174 -3.63 -13.23 12.84
N LYS A 175 -2.35 -13.08 12.56
CA LYS A 175 -1.26 -13.41 13.48
C LYS A 175 -0.35 -12.21 13.68
N GLU A 176 0.39 -12.23 14.78
CA GLU A 176 1.53 -11.31 14.96
C GLU A 176 2.47 -11.41 13.76
N GLY A 177 2.92 -10.28 13.24
CA GLY A 177 3.70 -10.21 12.02
C GLY A 177 2.90 -10.15 10.72
N THR A 178 1.55 -10.28 10.76
CA THR A 178 0.69 -10.09 9.59
C THR A 178 0.80 -8.66 9.09
N ARG A 179 0.94 -8.50 7.78
CA ARG A 179 1.03 -7.17 7.15
C ARG A 179 -0.35 -6.55 7.03
N VAL A 180 -0.37 -5.23 7.19
CA VAL A 180 -1.57 -4.40 7.11
C VAL A 180 -1.30 -3.26 6.15
N ILE A 181 -2.21 -3.05 5.21
CA ILE A 181 -2.13 -2.00 4.20
C ILE A 181 -3.25 -1.00 4.46
N ARG A 182 -2.91 0.28 4.55
CA ARG A 182 -3.92 1.32 4.63
C ARG A 182 -4.57 1.58 3.28
N THR A 183 -5.85 1.93 3.29
CA THR A 183 -6.60 2.22 2.06
C THR A 183 -6.72 3.71 1.75
N GLY A 184 -6.45 4.59 2.72
CA GLY A 184 -6.72 6.02 2.62
C GLY A 184 -8.21 6.36 2.54
N LYS A 185 -9.10 5.41 2.82
CA LYS A 185 -10.56 5.59 2.74
C LYS A 185 -11.17 5.50 4.13
N MET A 186 -12.03 6.44 4.44
CA MET A 186 -12.83 6.41 5.68
C MET A 186 -13.93 5.35 5.58
N ALA A 187 -14.19 4.67 6.69
CA ALA A 187 -15.38 3.83 6.82
C ALA A 187 -16.63 4.71 6.67
N GLY A 188 -17.49 4.35 5.73
CA GLY A 188 -18.72 5.11 5.46
C GLY A 188 -19.72 4.29 4.67
N ILE A 189 -20.95 4.69 4.75
CA ILE A 189 -22.05 4.14 3.95
C ILE A 189 -22.23 5.07 2.75
N PRO A 190 -22.22 4.56 1.51
CA PRO A 190 -22.56 5.38 0.35
C PRO A 190 -24.00 5.87 0.50
N VAL A 191 -24.19 7.17 0.49
CA VAL A 191 -25.51 7.82 0.49
C VAL A 191 -25.72 8.47 -0.87
N GLY A 192 -26.90 8.31 -1.45
CA GLY A 192 -27.25 8.88 -2.75
C GLY A 192 -28.76 8.81 -2.99
N GLU A 193 -29.22 9.47 -4.06
CA GLU A 193 -30.64 9.53 -4.43
C GLU A 193 -31.23 8.18 -4.89
N ALA A 194 -30.44 7.11 -4.91
CA ALA A 194 -30.85 5.77 -5.30
C ALA A 194 -31.26 4.85 -4.13
N PHE A 195 -31.40 5.40 -2.92
CA PHE A 195 -31.96 4.72 -1.74
C PHE A 195 -33.29 5.33 -1.35
#